data_2269ff84c4326f1c1ce0f730d9856452
#
_entry.id   2269ff84c4326f1c1ce0f730d9856452
#
_cell.length_a   1.000
_cell.length_b   1.000
_cell.length_c   1.000
_cell.angle_alpha   90.00
_cell.angle_beta   90.00
_cell.angle_gamma   90.00
#
_symmetry.space_group_name_H-M   'P 1'
#
loop_
_entity.id
_entity.type
_entity.pdbx_description
1 polymer ?
#
loop_
_entity_poly.entity_id
_entity_poly.type
_entity_poly.pdbx_seq_one_letter_code
_entity_poly.pdbx_strand_id
1 'polypeptide(L)'
;SGNTAVGSNSLSKNTDGHSNTAIGNCSLICNITGDLNTAVGFCSLRLNTAGANTSVGGNALRANTTGANNTAVGMSALKANTTGTTNTAIGNYSLYSNTEGNDNMAFGYNALGLNLTGANNVAMGRNALLNNTTSSNTAVGFNSLCKTTTGTENTGIGKDVLLDNTSGAGNVAIGVEALTNNTTASENVAVGKLAMFSNTTGGSNTALGYQALRLNVSGASNTAVGLCALRANTGNNNTAVGKDAMISNTSGLRNVAVGRLALQGNTTACCNVALGDAAL
;
A
#
# COMPACT_ATOMS: atom_id res chain seq x y z
N SER A 1 4.73 -19.25 -36.32
CA SER A 1 3.39 -19.85 -36.40
C SER A 1 2.91 -20.29 -35.02
N GLY A 2 1.69 -20.87 -34.90
CA GLY A 2 1.08 -21.22 -33.62
C GLY A 2 0.24 -20.09 -33.01
N ASN A 3 -0.20 -19.14 -33.81
CA ASN A 3 -1.11 -18.09 -33.38
C ASN A 3 -2.57 -18.54 -33.45
N THR A 4 -3.40 -18.10 -32.50
CA THR A 4 -4.86 -18.29 -32.51
C THR A 4 -5.53 -16.92 -32.52
N ALA A 5 -6.39 -16.66 -33.50
CA ALA A 5 -7.14 -15.41 -33.63
C ALA A 5 -8.63 -15.66 -33.84
N VAL A 6 -9.47 -15.12 -32.96
CA VAL A 6 -10.95 -15.25 -33.03
C VAL A 6 -11.59 -13.88 -32.80
N GLY A 7 -12.27 -13.34 -33.78
CA GLY A 7 -12.94 -12.05 -33.72
C GLY A 7 -12.54 -11.09 -34.85
N SER A 8 -13.36 -10.06 -35.08
CA SER A 8 -13.09 -9.06 -36.11
C SER A 8 -11.81 -8.30 -35.82
N ASN A 9 -10.90 -8.19 -36.79
CA ASN A 9 -9.60 -7.53 -36.69
C ASN A 9 -8.66 -8.09 -35.56
N SER A 10 -8.92 -9.27 -35.06
CA SER A 10 -8.04 -9.94 -34.09
C SER A 10 -6.71 -10.29 -34.80
N LEU A 11 -5.58 -9.88 -34.19
CA LEU A 11 -4.19 -10.15 -34.65
C LEU A 11 -3.92 -9.76 -36.12
N SER A 12 -4.67 -8.82 -36.69
CA SER A 12 -4.72 -8.59 -38.14
C SER A 12 -3.43 -8.00 -38.72
N LYS A 13 -2.56 -7.38 -37.93
CA LYS A 13 -1.27 -6.81 -38.38
C LYS A 13 -0.06 -7.67 -38.05
N ASN A 14 -0.25 -8.88 -37.52
CA ASN A 14 0.87 -9.74 -37.15
C ASN A 14 1.60 -10.28 -38.41
N THR A 15 2.91 -10.08 -38.45
CA THR A 15 3.77 -10.61 -39.52
C THR A 15 4.67 -11.73 -39.00
N ASP A 16 5.47 -11.45 -37.97
CA ASP A 16 6.49 -12.38 -37.48
C ASP A 16 6.24 -12.91 -36.07
N GLY A 17 5.26 -12.36 -35.33
CA GLY A 17 4.94 -12.81 -33.97
C GLY A 17 4.41 -14.24 -33.92
N HIS A 18 4.87 -15.00 -32.90
CA HIS A 18 4.55 -16.41 -32.71
C HIS A 18 3.84 -16.67 -31.38
N SER A 19 3.10 -17.80 -31.31
CA SER A 19 2.48 -18.29 -30.08
C SER A 19 1.56 -17.27 -29.39
N ASN A 20 0.87 -16.44 -30.16
CA ASN A 20 -0.08 -15.47 -29.64
C ASN A 20 -1.51 -16.02 -29.66
N THR A 21 -2.27 -15.74 -28.60
CA THR A 21 -3.71 -16.02 -28.54
C THR A 21 -4.47 -14.70 -28.47
N ALA A 22 -5.32 -14.43 -29.45
CA ALA A 22 -6.11 -13.21 -29.53
C ALA A 22 -7.60 -13.55 -29.74
N ILE A 23 -8.43 -13.35 -28.73
CA ILE A 23 -9.88 -13.64 -28.75
C ILE A 23 -10.65 -12.36 -28.41
N GLY A 24 -11.41 -11.85 -29.37
CA GLY A 24 -12.21 -10.64 -29.21
C GLY A 24 -12.00 -9.63 -30.34
N ASN A 25 -12.96 -8.72 -30.51
CA ASN A 25 -12.86 -7.67 -31.51
C ASN A 25 -11.66 -6.76 -31.20
N CYS A 26 -10.77 -6.51 -32.17
CA CYS A 26 -9.57 -5.68 -32.09
C CYS A 26 -8.55 -6.13 -31.01
N SER A 27 -8.57 -7.39 -30.55
CA SER A 27 -7.54 -7.93 -29.66
C SER A 27 -6.23 -8.08 -30.42
N LEU A 28 -5.08 -7.64 -29.82
CA LEU A 28 -3.73 -7.67 -30.41
C LEU A 28 -3.64 -7.11 -31.84
N ILE A 29 -4.51 -6.18 -32.21
CA ILE A 29 -4.59 -5.69 -33.60
C ILE A 29 -3.27 -5.10 -34.11
N CYS A 30 -2.49 -4.42 -33.25
CA CYS A 30 -1.23 -3.76 -33.66
C CYS A 30 0.02 -4.62 -33.42
N ASN A 31 -0.10 -5.87 -32.95
CA ASN A 31 1.05 -6.74 -32.76
C ASN A 31 1.68 -7.10 -34.12
N ILE A 32 2.93 -6.78 -34.29
CA ILE A 32 3.71 -7.06 -35.52
C ILE A 32 4.64 -8.25 -35.28
N THR A 33 5.48 -8.16 -34.27
CA THR A 33 6.56 -9.10 -33.97
C THR A 33 6.51 -9.70 -32.58
N GLY A 34 5.63 -9.21 -31.68
CA GLY A 34 5.55 -9.69 -30.30
C GLY A 34 5.11 -11.14 -30.20
N ASP A 35 5.79 -11.92 -29.34
CA ASP A 35 5.54 -13.34 -29.11
C ASP A 35 4.85 -13.60 -27.77
N LEU A 36 4.24 -14.79 -27.63
CA LEU A 36 3.75 -15.32 -26.35
C LEU A 36 2.72 -14.43 -25.65
N ASN A 37 1.94 -13.67 -26.43
CA ASN A 37 0.90 -12.84 -25.84
C ASN A 37 -0.45 -13.58 -25.78
N THR A 38 -1.16 -13.41 -24.67
CA THR A 38 -2.55 -13.86 -24.53
C THR A 38 -3.45 -12.64 -24.36
N ALA A 39 -4.37 -12.40 -25.29
CA ALA A 39 -5.32 -11.31 -25.27
C ALA A 39 -6.76 -11.81 -25.44
N VAL A 40 -7.55 -11.74 -24.40
CA VAL A 40 -8.96 -12.16 -24.39
C VAL A 40 -9.86 -10.99 -23.98
N GLY A 41 -10.66 -10.48 -24.90
CA GLY A 41 -11.59 -9.39 -24.65
C GLY A 41 -11.57 -8.30 -25.72
N PHE A 42 -12.57 -7.44 -25.71
CA PHE A 42 -12.66 -6.28 -26.60
C PHE A 42 -11.47 -5.34 -26.41
N CYS A 43 -10.71 -5.06 -27.47
CA CYS A 43 -9.53 -4.19 -27.46
C CYS A 43 -8.46 -4.56 -26.41
N SER A 44 -8.37 -5.81 -25.98
CA SER A 44 -7.31 -6.32 -25.10
C SER A 44 -5.96 -6.28 -25.85
N LEU A 45 -4.89 -5.75 -25.22
CA LEU A 45 -3.57 -5.56 -25.81
C LEU A 45 -3.58 -4.87 -27.20
N ARG A 46 -4.47 -3.93 -27.38
CA ARG A 46 -4.76 -3.37 -28.71
C ARG A 46 -3.54 -2.78 -29.41
N LEU A 47 -2.68 -2.01 -28.70
CA LEU A 47 -1.53 -1.30 -29.27
C LEU A 47 -0.19 -2.04 -29.07
N ASN A 48 -0.23 -3.26 -28.54
CA ASN A 48 0.95 -4.02 -28.14
C ASN A 48 1.87 -4.37 -29.31
N THR A 49 3.16 -4.23 -29.09
CA THR A 49 4.23 -4.73 -29.97
C THR A 49 5.25 -5.60 -29.26
N ALA A 50 5.14 -5.71 -27.91
CA ALA A 50 6.03 -6.49 -27.06
C ALA A 50 5.56 -7.96 -26.89
N GLY A 51 6.36 -8.77 -26.21
CA GLY A 51 6.05 -10.16 -25.92
C GLY A 51 5.69 -10.45 -24.46
N ALA A 52 5.23 -11.69 -24.23
CA ALA A 52 4.97 -12.28 -22.92
C ALA A 52 3.97 -11.51 -22.03
N ASN A 53 2.95 -10.92 -22.64
CA ASN A 53 1.88 -10.25 -21.90
C ASN A 53 0.61 -11.12 -21.84
N THR A 54 -0.03 -11.18 -20.68
CA THR A 54 -1.35 -11.82 -20.48
C THR A 54 -2.39 -10.78 -20.15
N SER A 55 -3.43 -10.69 -20.97
CA SER A 55 -4.50 -9.70 -20.83
C SER A 55 -5.87 -10.35 -21.02
N VAL A 56 -6.67 -10.36 -19.97
CA VAL A 56 -8.03 -10.91 -19.97
C VAL A 56 -9.03 -9.88 -19.45
N GLY A 57 -9.88 -9.37 -20.34
CA GLY A 57 -10.88 -8.36 -20.01
C GLY A 57 -10.97 -7.26 -21.07
N GLY A 58 -12.14 -6.61 -21.15
CA GLY A 58 -12.33 -5.49 -22.07
C GLY A 58 -11.38 -4.33 -21.75
N ASN A 59 -10.62 -3.86 -22.73
CA ASN A 59 -9.62 -2.79 -22.64
C ASN A 59 -8.46 -3.06 -21.64
N ALA A 60 -8.23 -4.28 -21.18
CA ALA A 60 -7.05 -4.61 -20.38
C ALA A 60 -5.78 -4.43 -21.23
N LEU A 61 -4.72 -3.81 -20.67
CA LEU A 61 -3.46 -3.47 -21.35
C LEU A 61 -3.64 -2.77 -22.72
N ARG A 62 -4.76 -2.05 -22.89
CA ARG A 62 -5.12 -1.49 -24.20
C ARG A 62 -4.06 -0.60 -24.82
N ALA A 63 -3.40 0.24 -24.02
CA ALA A 63 -2.40 1.22 -24.47
C ALA A 63 -0.96 0.68 -24.49
N ASN A 64 -0.75 -0.56 -24.05
CA ASN A 64 0.59 -1.16 -23.97
C ASN A 64 1.27 -1.11 -25.35
N THR A 65 2.49 -0.59 -25.38
CA THR A 65 3.31 -0.57 -26.61
C THR A 65 4.48 -1.51 -26.48
N THR A 66 5.50 -1.17 -25.72
CA THR A 66 6.74 -1.93 -25.54
C THR A 66 6.89 -2.61 -24.18
N GLY A 67 5.92 -2.42 -23.27
CA GLY A 67 5.92 -3.10 -21.97
C GLY A 67 5.76 -4.63 -22.12
N ALA A 68 6.66 -5.39 -21.53
CA ALA A 68 6.66 -6.85 -21.58
C ALA A 68 6.39 -7.48 -20.20
N ASN A 69 6.05 -8.77 -20.17
CA ASN A 69 5.87 -9.56 -18.94
C ASN A 69 4.77 -9.01 -18.02
N ASN A 70 3.75 -8.36 -18.54
CA ASN A 70 2.64 -7.87 -17.75
C ASN A 70 1.47 -8.87 -17.73
N THR A 71 0.83 -9.00 -16.58
CA THR A 71 -0.42 -9.76 -16.41
C THR A 71 -1.55 -8.82 -16.00
N ALA A 72 -2.61 -8.73 -16.80
CA ALA A 72 -3.79 -7.91 -16.54
C ALA A 72 -5.07 -8.73 -16.67
N VAL A 73 -5.81 -8.89 -15.57
CA VAL A 73 -7.08 -9.62 -15.55
C VAL A 73 -8.16 -8.74 -14.94
N GLY A 74 -9.13 -8.35 -15.74
CA GLY A 74 -10.23 -7.46 -15.35
C GLY A 74 -10.48 -6.35 -16.36
N MET A 75 -11.68 -5.76 -16.32
CA MET A 75 -12.02 -4.64 -17.19
C MET A 75 -11.09 -3.46 -16.92
N SER A 76 -10.42 -2.97 -17.96
CA SER A 76 -9.49 -1.84 -17.89
C SER A 76 -8.32 -2.01 -16.89
N ALA A 77 -7.95 -3.24 -16.52
CA ALA A 77 -6.71 -3.49 -15.78
C ALA A 77 -5.49 -3.07 -16.62
N LEU A 78 -4.54 -2.33 -16.03
CA LEU A 78 -3.34 -1.79 -16.71
C LEU A 78 -3.65 -1.05 -18.03
N LYS A 79 -4.82 -0.43 -18.13
CA LYS A 79 -5.30 0.14 -19.40
C LYS A 79 -4.35 1.15 -20.02
N ALA A 80 -3.74 2.03 -19.22
CA ALA A 80 -2.88 3.12 -19.67
C ALA A 80 -1.40 2.73 -19.82
N ASN A 81 -1.01 1.51 -19.44
CA ASN A 81 0.38 1.08 -19.50
C ASN A 81 0.95 1.26 -20.91
N THR A 82 2.11 1.88 -21.03
CA THR A 82 2.82 2.07 -22.31
C THR A 82 4.10 1.25 -22.37
N THR A 83 5.02 1.51 -21.46
CA THR A 83 6.35 0.89 -21.41
C THR A 83 6.61 0.09 -20.13
N GLY A 84 5.74 0.24 -19.11
CA GLY A 84 5.88 -0.49 -17.83
C GLY A 84 5.95 -1.99 -18.02
N THR A 85 6.86 -2.65 -17.29
CA THR A 85 7.15 -4.09 -17.39
C THR A 85 6.88 -4.81 -16.08
N THR A 86 6.67 -6.13 -16.17
CA THR A 86 6.61 -7.03 -14.99
C THR A 86 5.49 -6.65 -13.98
N ASN A 87 4.44 -6.01 -14.44
CA ASN A 87 3.32 -5.63 -13.58
C ASN A 87 2.26 -6.73 -13.56
N THR A 88 1.68 -7.00 -12.39
CA THR A 88 0.53 -7.88 -12.22
C THR A 88 -0.68 -7.08 -11.71
N ALA A 89 -1.74 -7.01 -12.50
CA ALA A 89 -2.97 -6.30 -12.18
C ALA A 89 -4.18 -7.23 -12.30
N ILE A 90 -4.80 -7.56 -11.20
CA ILE A 90 -5.98 -8.44 -11.14
C ILE A 90 -7.13 -7.71 -10.44
N GLY A 91 -8.19 -7.43 -11.19
CA GLY A 91 -9.34 -6.66 -10.74
C GLY A 91 -9.69 -5.53 -11.70
N ASN A 92 -10.96 -5.12 -11.69
CA ASN A 92 -11.38 -3.98 -12.52
C ASN A 92 -10.67 -2.71 -12.08
N TYR A 93 -10.11 -1.96 -13.02
CA TYR A 93 -9.36 -0.73 -12.81
C TYR A 93 -8.11 -0.86 -11.95
N SER A 94 -7.57 -2.07 -11.72
CA SER A 94 -6.27 -2.25 -11.07
C SER A 94 -5.14 -1.68 -11.95
N LEU A 95 -4.20 -0.91 -11.36
CA LEU A 95 -3.12 -0.22 -12.07
C LEU A 95 -3.61 0.57 -13.31
N TYR A 96 -4.81 1.11 -13.24
CA TYR A 96 -5.50 1.71 -14.39
C TYR A 96 -4.67 2.80 -15.10
N SER A 97 -4.03 3.67 -14.32
CA SER A 97 -3.28 4.85 -14.83
C SER A 97 -1.79 4.59 -15.03
N ASN A 98 -1.27 3.41 -14.69
CA ASN A 98 0.15 3.13 -14.83
C ASN A 98 0.60 3.32 -16.28
N THR A 99 1.67 4.09 -16.48
CA THR A 99 2.27 4.31 -17.81
C THR A 99 3.63 3.63 -17.95
N GLU A 100 4.54 3.87 -17.00
CA GLU A 100 5.94 3.46 -17.04
C GLU A 100 6.38 2.66 -15.81
N GLY A 101 5.56 2.64 -14.73
CA GLY A 101 5.89 1.93 -13.50
C GLY A 101 6.10 0.44 -13.71
N ASN A 102 7.12 -0.13 -13.06
CA ASN A 102 7.52 -1.54 -13.19
C ASN A 102 7.34 -2.29 -11.88
N ASP A 103 7.29 -3.63 -11.97
CA ASP A 103 7.34 -4.53 -10.80
C ASP A 103 6.25 -4.24 -9.76
N ASN A 104 5.07 -3.78 -10.20
CA ASN A 104 3.94 -3.54 -9.31
C ASN A 104 2.99 -4.74 -9.29
N MET A 105 2.48 -5.05 -8.10
CA MET A 105 1.44 -6.07 -7.90
C MET A 105 0.16 -5.40 -7.37
N ALA A 106 -0.92 -5.43 -8.13
CA ALA A 106 -2.23 -4.88 -7.77
C ALA A 106 -3.31 -5.95 -7.86
N PHE A 107 -3.91 -6.28 -6.73
CA PHE A 107 -4.96 -7.27 -6.62
C PHE A 107 -6.20 -6.67 -5.93
N GLY A 108 -7.22 -6.33 -6.70
CA GLY A 108 -8.45 -5.72 -6.19
C GLY A 108 -9.00 -4.60 -7.07
N TYR A 109 -10.24 -4.22 -6.82
CA TYR A 109 -10.86 -3.08 -7.50
C TYR A 109 -10.11 -1.79 -7.17
N ASN A 110 -9.66 -1.03 -8.18
CA ASN A 110 -8.88 0.21 -8.05
C ASN A 110 -7.58 0.09 -7.22
N ALA A 111 -7.03 -1.09 -7.01
CA ALA A 111 -5.71 -1.22 -6.38
C ALA A 111 -4.66 -0.53 -7.26
N LEU A 112 -3.83 0.38 -6.67
CA LEU A 112 -2.86 1.23 -7.40
C LEU A 112 -3.49 1.99 -8.58
N GLY A 113 -4.77 2.35 -8.49
CA GLY A 113 -5.53 2.87 -9.62
C GLY A 113 -4.96 4.13 -10.27
N LEU A 114 -4.34 5.02 -9.51
CA LEU A 114 -3.78 6.30 -9.97
C LEU A 114 -2.24 6.30 -10.03
N ASN A 115 -1.58 5.15 -9.83
CA ASN A 115 -0.12 5.06 -10.00
C ASN A 115 0.26 5.35 -11.45
N LEU A 116 1.15 6.31 -11.69
CA LEU A 116 1.65 6.65 -13.02
C LEU A 116 2.98 5.97 -13.33
N THR A 117 3.97 6.20 -12.48
CA THR A 117 5.37 5.80 -12.68
C THR A 117 5.99 5.07 -11.49
N GLY A 118 5.29 5.01 -10.35
CA GLY A 118 5.77 4.29 -9.17
C GLY A 118 6.04 2.81 -9.43
N ALA A 119 7.10 2.27 -8.84
CA ALA A 119 7.56 0.91 -9.05
C ALA A 119 7.67 0.13 -7.72
N ASN A 120 7.75 -1.20 -7.79
CA ASN A 120 7.96 -2.07 -6.62
C ASN A 120 6.87 -1.93 -5.55
N ASN A 121 5.63 -1.68 -5.93
CA ASN A 121 4.52 -1.58 -4.99
C ASN A 121 3.70 -2.87 -4.95
N VAL A 122 3.23 -3.22 -3.75
CA VAL A 122 2.29 -4.32 -3.53
C VAL A 122 0.99 -3.76 -2.98
N ALA A 123 -0.12 -3.93 -3.69
CA ALA A 123 -1.45 -3.48 -3.29
C ALA A 123 -2.46 -4.63 -3.39
N MET A 124 -2.91 -5.14 -2.27
CA MET A 124 -3.91 -6.22 -2.21
C MET A 124 -5.14 -5.77 -1.42
N GLY A 125 -6.23 -5.52 -2.12
CA GLY A 125 -7.49 -5.06 -1.54
C GLY A 125 -8.13 -3.94 -2.35
N ARG A 126 -9.44 -3.73 -2.14
CA ARG A 126 -10.13 -2.60 -2.78
C ARG A 126 -9.52 -1.27 -2.33
N ASN A 127 -9.16 -0.42 -3.28
CA ASN A 127 -8.54 0.90 -3.08
C ASN A 127 -7.20 0.87 -2.30
N ALA A 128 -6.53 -0.28 -2.17
CA ALA A 128 -5.18 -0.32 -1.61
C ALA A 128 -4.23 0.53 -2.49
N LEU A 129 -3.48 1.47 -1.88
CA LEU A 129 -2.58 2.40 -2.57
C LEU A 129 -3.24 3.16 -3.73
N LEU A 130 -4.53 3.48 -3.63
CA LEU A 130 -5.28 4.09 -4.75
C LEU A 130 -4.59 5.33 -5.34
N ASN A 131 -4.16 6.27 -4.50
CA ASN A 131 -3.58 7.57 -4.92
C ASN A 131 -2.05 7.56 -5.02
N ASN A 132 -1.42 6.40 -4.85
CA ASN A 132 0.04 6.29 -4.83
C ASN A 132 0.66 6.69 -6.17
N THR A 133 1.72 7.50 -6.12
CA THR A 133 2.54 7.86 -7.29
C THR A 133 4.02 7.51 -7.11
N THR A 134 4.37 6.88 -5.99
CA THR A 134 5.75 6.56 -5.58
C THR A 134 6.01 5.06 -5.54
N SER A 135 7.20 4.69 -5.05
CA SER A 135 7.69 3.32 -5.10
C SER A 135 7.81 2.68 -3.71
N SER A 136 7.94 1.36 -3.70
CA SER A 136 8.34 0.56 -2.53
C SER A 136 7.33 0.60 -1.37
N ASN A 137 6.04 0.74 -1.65
CA ASN A 137 4.98 0.64 -0.64
C ASN A 137 4.28 -0.73 -0.69
N THR A 138 3.95 -1.27 0.48
CA THR A 138 3.16 -2.50 0.62
C THR A 138 1.86 -2.23 1.36
N ALA A 139 0.73 -2.49 0.72
CA ALA A 139 -0.61 -2.29 1.27
C ALA A 139 -1.47 -3.55 1.11
N VAL A 140 -1.92 -4.12 2.21
CA VAL A 140 -2.81 -5.28 2.21
C VAL A 140 -4.05 -4.98 3.06
N GLY A 141 -5.20 -4.89 2.42
CA GLY A 141 -6.48 -4.62 3.07
C GLY A 141 -7.32 -3.55 2.37
N PHE A 142 -8.58 -3.45 2.76
CA PHE A 142 -9.49 -2.42 2.26
C PHE A 142 -8.99 -1.03 2.65
N ASN A 143 -8.84 -0.11 1.69
CA ASN A 143 -8.34 1.26 1.86
C ASN A 143 -6.98 1.36 2.57
N SER A 144 -6.15 0.32 2.61
CA SER A 144 -4.80 0.42 3.17
C SER A 144 -3.96 1.41 2.34
N LEU A 145 -3.33 2.40 3.01
CA LEU A 145 -2.50 3.43 2.37
C LEU A 145 -3.21 4.19 1.22
N CYS A 146 -4.54 4.31 1.30
CA CYS A 146 -5.36 4.81 0.18
C CYS A 146 -5.00 6.22 -0.28
N LYS A 147 -4.67 7.13 0.65
CA LYS A 147 -4.36 8.53 0.34
C LYS A 147 -2.86 8.82 0.20
N THR A 148 -2.00 7.81 0.26
CA THR A 148 -0.55 7.99 0.06
C THR A 148 -0.30 8.57 -1.33
N THR A 149 0.42 9.68 -1.39
CA THR A 149 0.81 10.32 -2.65
C THR A 149 2.32 10.26 -2.85
N THR A 150 3.10 10.83 -1.94
CA THR A 150 4.56 10.94 -2.06
C THR A 150 5.34 10.14 -0.99
N GLY A 151 4.64 9.49 -0.04
CA GLY A 151 5.28 8.61 0.95
C GLY A 151 5.84 7.34 0.31
N THR A 152 7.02 6.92 0.74
CA THR A 152 7.71 5.71 0.27
C THR A 152 7.99 4.75 1.42
N GLU A 153 8.27 3.48 1.08
CA GLU A 153 8.75 2.48 2.04
C GLU A 153 7.77 2.22 3.21
N ASN A 154 6.47 2.43 2.98
CA ASN A 154 5.46 2.16 3.99
C ASN A 154 4.92 0.73 3.84
N THR A 155 4.67 0.08 4.98
CA THR A 155 3.99 -1.21 5.05
C THR A 155 2.70 -1.07 5.85
N GLY A 156 1.56 -1.27 5.21
CA GLY A 156 0.23 -1.23 5.82
C GLY A 156 -0.52 -2.54 5.64
N ILE A 157 -0.84 -3.25 6.73
CA ILE A 157 -1.60 -4.50 6.68
C ILE A 157 -2.82 -4.42 7.59
N GLY A 158 -3.99 -4.36 7.00
CA GLY A 158 -5.28 -4.24 7.69
C GLY A 158 -6.23 -3.29 7.00
N LYS A 159 -7.47 -3.25 7.47
CA LYS A 159 -8.49 -2.31 6.99
C LYS A 159 -8.18 -0.89 7.48
N ASP A 160 -8.27 0.10 6.59
CA ASP A 160 -8.09 1.53 6.87
C ASP A 160 -6.77 1.87 7.60
N VAL A 161 -5.73 1.07 7.37
CA VAL A 161 -4.38 1.30 7.90
C VAL A 161 -3.69 2.41 7.12
N LEU A 162 -3.04 3.36 7.83
CA LEU A 162 -2.36 4.50 7.19
C LEU A 162 -3.23 5.20 6.14
N LEU A 163 -4.55 5.24 6.39
CA LEU A 163 -5.53 5.72 5.42
C LEU A 163 -5.22 7.14 4.93
N ASP A 164 -4.92 8.06 5.86
CA ASP A 164 -4.71 9.48 5.61
C ASP A 164 -3.23 9.84 5.36
N ASN A 165 -2.34 8.85 5.31
CA ASN A 165 -0.94 9.11 5.01
C ASN A 165 -0.78 9.75 3.64
N THR A 166 -0.16 10.91 3.56
CA THR A 166 0.13 11.58 2.30
C THR A 166 1.59 11.49 1.91
N SER A 167 2.49 11.92 2.79
CA SER A 167 3.93 11.98 2.53
C SER A 167 4.80 11.28 3.58
N GLY A 168 4.21 10.75 4.66
CA GLY A 168 4.96 9.98 5.65
C GLY A 168 5.64 8.75 5.03
N ALA A 169 6.90 8.48 5.40
CA ALA A 169 7.72 7.42 4.83
C ALA A 169 8.26 6.47 5.91
N GLY A 170 8.61 5.24 5.52
CA GLY A 170 9.22 4.26 6.42
C GLY A 170 8.32 3.82 7.58
N ASN A 171 6.99 3.92 7.45
CA ASN A 171 6.08 3.50 8.51
C ASN A 171 5.67 2.04 8.34
N VAL A 172 5.60 1.31 9.46
CA VAL A 172 5.05 -0.04 9.53
C VAL A 172 3.77 -0.01 10.37
N ALA A 173 2.64 -0.33 9.78
CA ALA A 173 1.34 -0.36 10.46
C ALA A 173 0.60 -1.67 10.19
N ILE A 174 0.31 -2.43 11.24
CA ILE A 174 -0.36 -3.73 11.16
C ILE A 174 -1.54 -3.78 12.13
N GLY A 175 -2.74 -3.99 11.62
CA GLY A 175 -3.98 -4.06 12.42
C GLY A 175 -5.03 -3.07 11.93
N VAL A 176 -6.28 -3.36 12.20
CA VAL A 176 -7.41 -2.49 11.78
C VAL A 176 -7.22 -1.08 12.36
N GLU A 177 -7.25 -0.08 11.51
CA GLU A 177 -7.13 1.33 11.87
C GLU A 177 -5.82 1.69 12.62
N ALA A 178 -4.73 0.96 12.40
CA ALA A 178 -3.40 1.36 12.88
C ALA A 178 -2.89 2.57 12.06
N LEU A 179 -2.37 3.61 12.73
CA LEU A 179 -1.86 4.84 12.10
C LEU A 179 -2.82 5.50 11.10
N THR A 180 -4.14 5.35 11.28
CA THR A 180 -5.14 5.84 10.31
C THR A 180 -4.96 7.31 9.95
N ASN A 181 -4.79 8.19 10.93
CA ASN A 181 -4.74 9.64 10.74
C ASN A 181 -3.33 10.18 10.47
N ASN A 182 -2.34 9.31 10.30
CA ASN A 182 -0.99 9.74 9.96
C ASN A 182 -1.01 10.54 8.65
N THR A 183 -0.42 11.73 8.64
CA THR A 183 -0.35 12.54 7.42
C THR A 183 1.06 12.61 6.84
N THR A 184 2.00 13.07 7.65
CA THR A 184 3.38 13.36 7.22
C THR A 184 4.44 12.69 8.09
N ALA A 185 4.04 12.08 9.22
CA ALA A 185 5.00 11.46 10.13
C ALA A 185 5.65 10.21 9.52
N SER A 186 6.92 10.02 9.84
CA SER A 186 7.75 8.95 9.30
C SER A 186 8.35 8.09 10.41
N GLU A 187 8.85 6.90 10.02
CA GLU A 187 9.60 6.00 10.90
C GLU A 187 8.80 5.49 12.10
N ASN A 188 7.50 5.35 11.97
CA ASN A 188 6.66 4.82 13.04
C ASN A 188 6.41 3.31 12.85
N VAL A 189 6.38 2.57 13.97
CA VAL A 189 5.95 1.17 14.02
C VAL A 189 4.68 1.07 14.87
N ALA A 190 3.55 0.71 14.26
CA ALA A 190 2.26 0.54 14.92
C ALA A 190 1.69 -0.86 14.66
N VAL A 191 1.69 -1.72 15.66
CA VAL A 191 1.16 -3.09 15.56
C VAL A 191 0.05 -3.30 16.59
N GLY A 192 -1.15 -3.48 16.11
CA GLY A 192 -2.35 -3.65 16.92
C GLY A 192 -3.52 -2.80 16.43
N LYS A 193 -4.75 -3.26 16.69
CA LYS A 193 -5.95 -2.48 16.35
C LYS A 193 -5.91 -1.13 17.07
N LEU A 194 -6.11 -0.02 16.31
CA LEU A 194 -6.10 1.35 16.82
C LEU A 194 -4.75 1.81 17.43
N ALA A 195 -3.64 1.09 17.20
CA ALA A 195 -2.32 1.57 17.62
C ALA A 195 -2.01 2.88 16.86
N MET A 196 -1.60 3.92 17.58
CA MET A 196 -1.28 5.26 17.07
C MET A 196 -2.37 5.86 16.17
N PHE A 197 -3.65 5.55 16.44
CA PHE A 197 -4.78 5.97 15.59
C PHE A 197 -4.80 7.47 15.27
N SER A 198 -4.56 8.33 16.28
CA SER A 198 -4.64 9.80 16.15
C SER A 198 -3.33 10.47 15.75
N ASN A 199 -2.25 9.70 15.51
CA ASN A 199 -0.97 10.30 15.14
C ASN A 199 -1.08 11.04 13.80
N THR A 200 -0.58 12.26 13.75
CA THR A 200 -0.55 13.06 12.51
C THR A 200 0.87 13.39 12.07
N THR A 201 1.68 13.94 12.99
CA THR A 201 3.04 14.44 12.71
C THR A 201 4.13 13.88 13.63
N GLY A 202 3.77 13.08 14.65
CA GLY A 202 4.77 12.47 15.55
C GLY A 202 5.54 11.33 14.88
N GLY A 203 6.86 11.48 14.73
CA GLY A 203 7.72 10.48 14.09
C GLY A 203 8.50 9.60 15.07
N SER A 204 9.10 8.53 14.56
CA SER A 204 10.00 7.62 15.30
C SER A 204 9.37 7.00 16.56
N ASN A 205 8.09 6.69 16.53
CA ASN A 205 7.39 6.04 17.63
C ASN A 205 7.23 4.53 17.39
N THR A 206 7.30 3.75 18.46
CA THR A 206 6.99 2.32 18.46
C THR A 206 5.77 2.05 19.33
N ALA A 207 4.69 1.55 18.75
CA ALA A 207 3.46 1.17 19.45
C ALA A 207 3.10 -0.30 19.14
N LEU A 208 3.18 -1.15 20.14
CA LEU A 208 2.88 -2.57 20.03
C LEU A 208 1.79 -2.94 21.05
N GLY A 209 0.58 -3.13 20.58
CA GLY A 209 -0.58 -3.48 21.39
C GLY A 209 -1.87 -2.77 20.99
N TYR A 210 -3.00 -3.30 21.43
CA TYR A 210 -4.31 -2.67 21.23
C TYR A 210 -4.33 -1.27 21.86
N GLN A 211 -4.62 -0.24 21.07
CA GLN A 211 -4.66 1.16 21.49
C GLN A 211 -3.36 1.72 22.10
N ALA A 212 -2.20 1.10 21.90
CA ALA A 212 -0.93 1.69 22.29
C ALA A 212 -0.72 3.04 21.55
N LEU A 213 -0.34 4.11 22.30
CA LEU A 213 -0.19 5.49 21.77
C LEU A 213 -1.41 6.01 21.01
N ARG A 214 -2.63 5.52 21.30
CA ARG A 214 -3.81 5.79 20.48
C ARG A 214 -4.08 7.27 20.23
N LEU A 215 -3.97 8.13 21.26
CA LEU A 215 -4.30 9.56 21.19
C LEU A 215 -3.07 10.45 20.98
N ASN A 216 -1.91 9.86 20.67
CA ASN A 216 -0.72 10.62 20.30
C ASN A 216 -0.98 11.38 18.99
N VAL A 217 -0.87 12.69 19.01
CA VAL A 217 -1.05 13.53 17.82
C VAL A 217 0.30 13.90 17.19
N SER A 218 1.23 14.37 18.01
CA SER A 218 2.53 14.93 17.57
C SER A 218 3.73 14.46 18.39
N GLY A 219 3.52 13.72 19.48
CA GLY A 219 4.62 13.21 20.31
C GLY A 219 5.53 12.28 19.51
N ALA A 220 6.83 12.44 19.67
CA ALA A 220 7.86 11.73 18.92
C ALA A 220 8.76 10.89 19.82
N SER A 221 9.41 9.88 19.25
CA SER A 221 10.42 9.03 19.93
C SER A 221 9.87 8.33 21.18
N ASN A 222 8.62 7.89 21.14
CA ASN A 222 8.00 7.13 22.24
C ASN A 222 8.00 5.64 21.94
N THR A 223 8.18 4.83 22.98
CA THR A 223 8.04 3.38 22.93
C THR A 223 6.90 2.94 23.84
N ALA A 224 5.87 2.34 23.27
CA ALA A 224 4.69 1.83 23.99
C ALA A 224 4.46 0.35 23.63
N VAL A 225 4.69 -0.53 24.59
CA VAL A 225 4.49 -1.98 24.42
C VAL A 225 3.49 -2.47 25.46
N GLY A 226 2.32 -2.87 25.02
CA GLY A 226 1.24 -3.38 25.88
C GLY A 226 -0.12 -2.76 25.53
N LEU A 227 -1.18 -3.40 26.01
CA LEU A 227 -2.55 -2.91 25.89
C LEU A 227 -2.65 -1.51 26.52
N CYS A 228 -3.08 -0.50 25.76
CA CYS A 228 -3.26 0.88 26.19
C CYS A 228 -2.00 1.56 26.78
N ALA A 229 -0.79 1.02 26.56
CA ALA A 229 0.44 1.70 26.99
C ALA A 229 0.54 3.09 26.33
N LEU A 230 0.84 4.15 27.11
CA LEU A 230 0.93 5.56 26.66
C LEU A 230 -0.31 6.04 25.88
N ARG A 231 -1.49 5.52 26.18
CA ARG A 231 -2.68 5.78 25.35
C ARG A 231 -3.00 7.26 25.15
N ALA A 232 -2.87 8.09 26.17
CA ALA A 232 -3.21 9.52 26.14
C ALA A 232 -2.03 10.46 25.82
N ASN A 233 -0.86 9.90 25.52
CA ASN A 233 0.38 10.65 25.39
C ASN A 233 0.40 11.63 24.21
N THR A 234 0.95 12.81 24.46
CA THR A 234 1.38 13.76 23.43
C THR A 234 2.81 14.25 23.68
N GLY A 235 3.45 13.79 24.77
CA GLY A 235 4.85 14.07 25.11
C GLY A 235 5.84 13.25 24.30
N ASN A 236 7.11 13.58 24.43
CA ASN A 236 8.20 12.94 23.69
C ASN A 236 9.10 12.08 24.59
N ASN A 237 9.82 11.15 23.96
CA ASN A 237 10.88 10.36 24.60
C ASN A 237 10.41 9.55 25.82
N ASN A 238 9.17 9.05 25.81
CA ASN A 238 8.66 8.19 26.88
C ASN A 238 8.78 6.71 26.50
N THR A 239 9.09 5.88 27.48
CA THR A 239 9.12 4.42 27.33
C THR A 239 8.13 3.78 28.30
N ALA A 240 7.09 3.10 27.79
CA ALA A 240 6.11 2.38 28.58
C ALA A 240 6.02 0.92 28.10
N VAL A 241 6.30 -0.01 29.00
CA VAL A 241 6.21 -1.45 28.75
C VAL A 241 5.32 -2.09 29.79
N GLY A 242 4.16 -2.56 29.39
CA GLY A 242 3.17 -3.16 30.26
C GLY A 242 1.76 -2.69 29.96
N LYS A 243 0.77 -3.51 30.36
CA LYS A 243 -0.65 -3.12 30.23
C LYS A 243 -0.92 -1.85 31.01
N ASP A 244 -1.54 -0.85 30.39
CA ASP A 244 -1.92 0.44 30.99
C ASP A 244 -0.73 1.23 31.61
N ALA A 245 0.53 0.91 31.27
CA ALA A 245 1.68 1.68 31.69
C ALA A 245 1.60 3.12 31.11
N MET A 246 1.73 4.13 31.98
CA MET A 246 1.58 5.56 31.64
C MET A 246 0.31 5.91 30.87
N ILE A 247 -0.79 5.22 31.12
CA ILE A 247 -2.04 5.39 30.35
C ILE A 247 -2.55 6.84 30.35
N SER A 248 -2.33 7.57 31.46
CA SER A 248 -2.81 8.95 31.68
C SER A 248 -1.79 10.01 31.30
N ASN A 249 -0.58 9.65 30.88
CA ASN A 249 0.43 10.62 30.51
C ASN A 249 -0.04 11.48 29.34
N THR A 250 -0.10 12.79 29.52
CA THR A 250 -0.46 13.73 28.47
C THR A 250 0.76 14.40 27.89
N SER A 251 1.40 15.30 28.63
CA SER A 251 2.57 16.07 28.16
C SER A 251 3.89 15.74 28.86
N GLY A 252 3.89 14.77 29.79
CA GLY A 252 5.13 14.33 30.45
C GLY A 252 6.17 13.80 29.48
N LEU A 253 7.44 14.11 29.73
CA LEU A 253 8.56 13.82 28.83
C LEU A 253 9.60 12.94 29.53
N ARG A 254 10.31 12.11 28.74
CA ARG A 254 11.48 11.35 29.21
C ARG A 254 11.17 10.46 30.43
N ASN A 255 9.99 9.87 30.48
CA ASN A 255 9.62 8.95 31.54
C ASN A 255 9.85 7.51 31.09
N VAL A 256 10.23 6.66 32.05
CA VAL A 256 10.35 5.20 31.85
C VAL A 256 9.42 4.50 32.82
N ALA A 257 8.49 3.71 32.29
CA ALA A 257 7.56 2.88 33.06
C ALA A 257 7.58 1.44 32.57
N VAL A 258 8.01 0.51 33.39
CA VAL A 258 8.03 -0.92 33.07
C VAL A 258 7.26 -1.70 34.12
N GLY A 259 6.15 -2.28 33.73
CA GLY A 259 5.23 -3.00 34.58
C GLY A 259 3.78 -2.65 34.30
N ARG A 260 2.85 -3.53 34.69
CA ARG A 260 1.41 -3.23 34.59
C ARG A 260 1.08 -2.02 35.45
N LEU A 261 0.35 -1.03 34.92
CA LEU A 261 -0.05 0.19 35.62
C LEU A 261 1.13 1.05 36.15
N ALA A 262 2.38 0.79 35.75
CA ALA A 262 3.52 1.64 36.18
C ALA A 262 3.33 3.08 35.69
N LEU A 263 3.53 4.08 36.54
CA LEU A 263 3.28 5.50 36.31
C LEU A 263 1.86 5.80 35.78
N GLN A 264 0.86 5.02 36.17
CA GLN A 264 -0.52 5.15 35.68
C GLN A 264 -1.07 6.58 35.84
N GLY A 265 -0.80 7.20 37.00
CA GLY A 265 -1.32 8.53 37.36
C GLY A 265 -0.48 9.70 36.82
N ASN A 266 0.67 9.46 36.19
CA ASN A 266 1.48 10.53 35.64
C ASN A 266 0.73 11.23 34.49
N THR A 267 0.64 12.54 34.56
CA THR A 267 0.02 13.35 33.50
C THR A 267 1.01 14.27 32.79
N THR A 268 1.78 15.04 33.54
CA THR A 268 2.67 16.10 33.00
C THR A 268 4.13 16.00 33.50
N ALA A 269 4.37 15.23 34.60
CA ALA A 269 5.70 15.14 35.15
C ALA A 269 6.70 14.46 34.20
N CYS A 270 7.96 14.85 34.29
CA CYS A 270 9.02 14.35 33.42
C CYS A 270 10.13 13.66 34.22
N CYS A 271 10.94 12.89 33.50
CA CYS A 271 12.18 12.27 34.01
C CYS A 271 11.96 11.26 35.14
N ASN A 272 10.76 10.66 35.23
CA ASN A 272 10.46 9.62 36.20
C ASN A 272 10.88 8.24 35.69
N VAL A 273 11.33 7.39 36.61
CA VAL A 273 11.58 5.97 36.34
C VAL A 273 10.77 5.15 37.32
N ALA A 274 9.89 4.28 36.80
CA ALA A 274 9.11 3.34 37.59
C ALA A 274 9.26 1.92 37.05
N LEU A 275 9.59 1.00 37.91
CA LEU A 275 9.80 -0.40 37.59
C LEU A 275 9.02 -1.29 38.55
N GLY A 276 8.06 -2.03 38.06
CA GLY A 276 7.21 -2.93 38.84
C GLY A 276 5.73 -2.72 38.61
N ASP A 277 4.91 -3.63 39.10
CA ASP A 277 3.45 -3.55 39.06
C ASP A 277 2.93 -2.37 39.84
N ALA A 278 2.14 -1.50 39.24
CA ALA A 278 1.57 -0.30 39.83
C ALA A 278 2.59 0.62 40.55
N ALA A 279 3.87 0.61 40.11
CA ALA A 279 4.91 1.46 40.68
C ALA A 279 4.62 2.94 40.39
N LEU A 280 4.62 3.83 41.47
CA LEU A 280 4.36 5.30 41.49
C LEU A 280 2.98 5.73 41.05
#